data_c0be30a8f4e68129c9ecf85ff6dcad5b
#
_entry.id   c0be30a8f4e68129c9ecf85ff6dcad5b
#
_cell.length_a   1.000
_cell.length_b   1.000
_cell.length_c   1.000
_cell.angle_alpha   90.00
_cell.angle_beta   90.00
_cell.angle_gamma   90.00
#
_symmetry.space_group_name_H-M   'P 1'
#
loop_
_entity.id
_entity.type
_entity.pdbx_description
1 polymer ?
#
loop_
_entity_poly.entity_id
_entity_poly.type
_entity_poly.pdbx_seq_one_letter_code
_entity_poly.pdbx_strand_id
1 'polypeptide(L)'
;FRSLYTLGNLNNHIGVPLTLLRLRPEHDLAVVEMGASHPGDIKELVEIAEPDYGIITNVGKAHLEGFGSFEGIIKTKGEMYDYLRTRKEATIFIHNDNPYLKKIAYGLHQIAYGSEDGLYINGHVTGNSPYLTFEWKTDNESKYHEVQTRLIGEYNFPNALAAVTIGHFFGVEPEKIDKALAGYTPQNNCSQLKKTADNTLIIDAYNANPTSMMASISNFRNMQAENKMLILGDMRELGKDS
;
A
#
# COMPACT_ATOMS: atom_id res chain seq x y z
N PHE A 1 -9.85 17.47 5.10
CA PHE A 1 -10.42 16.45 5.99
C PHE A 1 -9.67 16.40 7.31
N ARG A 2 -10.41 16.28 8.39
CA ARG A 2 -9.86 15.87 9.69
C ARG A 2 -9.90 14.34 9.74
N SER A 3 -8.77 13.72 9.46
CA SER A 3 -8.69 12.27 9.30
C SER A 3 -8.17 11.59 10.55
N LEU A 4 -8.82 10.49 10.94
CA LEU A 4 -8.26 9.51 11.84
C LEU A 4 -7.53 8.44 11.02
N TYR A 5 -6.41 7.93 11.53
CA TYR A 5 -5.72 6.79 10.90
C TYR A 5 -5.08 5.89 11.95
N THR A 6 -4.83 4.64 11.56
CA THR A 6 -4.12 3.67 12.38
C THR A 6 -2.72 4.15 12.71
N LEU A 7 -2.33 4.12 13.97
CA LEU A 7 -0.98 4.47 14.43
C LEU A 7 -0.11 3.22 14.56
N GLY A 8 1.14 3.32 14.09
CA GLY A 8 2.09 2.21 14.18
C GLY A 8 1.56 0.95 13.52
N ASN A 9 1.54 -0.16 14.27
CA ASN A 9 1.07 -1.47 13.83
C ASN A 9 -0.24 -1.91 14.50
N LEU A 10 -1.12 -0.97 14.90
CA LEU A 10 -2.40 -1.25 15.54
C LEU A 10 -3.45 -1.75 14.54
N ASN A 11 -3.13 -2.81 13.81
CA ASN A 11 -3.89 -3.35 12.68
C ASN A 11 -4.50 -4.74 12.92
N ASN A 12 -4.50 -5.24 14.16
CA ASN A 12 -5.06 -6.53 14.57
C ASN A 12 -6.35 -6.36 15.40
N HIS A 13 -6.91 -7.46 15.92
CA HIS A 13 -8.13 -7.51 16.72
C HIS A 13 -8.10 -6.67 18.02
N ILE A 14 -6.94 -6.21 18.47
CA ILE A 14 -6.78 -5.25 19.57
C ILE A 14 -6.60 -3.83 19.00
N GLY A 15 -5.75 -3.67 17.99
CA GLY A 15 -5.37 -2.38 17.46
C GLY A 15 -6.47 -1.66 16.69
N VAL A 16 -7.30 -2.39 15.94
CA VAL A 16 -8.43 -1.82 15.20
C VAL A 16 -9.46 -1.22 16.15
N PRO A 17 -9.95 -1.93 17.20
CA PRO A 17 -10.83 -1.31 18.20
C PRO A 17 -10.20 -0.09 18.89
N LEU A 18 -8.92 -0.15 19.27
CA LEU A 18 -8.22 0.99 19.87
C LEU A 18 -8.14 2.19 18.92
N THR A 19 -7.99 1.96 17.62
CA THR A 19 -8.03 3.01 16.61
C THR A 19 -9.43 3.63 16.54
N LEU A 20 -10.49 2.80 16.50
CA LEU A 20 -11.87 3.26 16.43
C LEU A 20 -12.32 4.02 17.67
N LEU A 21 -11.87 3.62 18.87
CA LEU A 21 -12.13 4.35 20.11
C LEU A 21 -11.58 5.78 20.14
N ARG A 22 -10.68 6.13 19.21
CA ARG A 22 -10.17 7.49 19.01
C ARG A 22 -11.05 8.34 18.10
N LEU A 23 -12.10 7.77 17.48
CA LEU A 23 -13.06 8.54 16.68
C LEU A 23 -13.72 9.63 17.54
N ARG A 24 -13.92 10.78 16.92
CA ARG A 24 -14.58 11.94 17.48
C ARG A 24 -15.55 12.52 16.44
N PRO A 25 -16.59 13.24 16.85
CA PRO A 25 -17.55 13.84 15.93
C PRO A 25 -16.94 14.77 14.89
N GLU A 26 -15.78 15.32 15.16
CA GLU A 26 -15.05 16.19 14.24
C GLU A 26 -14.25 15.49 13.16
N HIS A 27 -14.11 14.15 13.19
CA HIS A 27 -13.45 13.41 12.13
C HIS A 27 -14.36 13.21 10.92
N ASP A 28 -13.86 13.61 9.76
CA ASP A 28 -14.57 13.47 8.49
C ASP A 28 -14.33 12.10 7.84
N LEU A 29 -13.15 11.49 8.13
CA LEU A 29 -12.69 10.24 7.53
C LEU A 29 -11.85 9.42 8.52
N ALA A 30 -12.00 8.10 8.46
CA ALA A 30 -11.12 7.17 9.17
C ALA A 30 -10.44 6.21 8.18
N VAL A 31 -9.11 6.12 8.26
CA VAL A 31 -8.30 5.16 7.50
C VAL A 31 -7.81 4.10 8.48
N VAL A 32 -8.41 2.91 8.38
CA VAL A 32 -8.15 1.81 9.31
C VAL A 32 -7.35 0.72 8.60
N GLU A 33 -6.09 0.53 9.03
CA GLU A 33 -5.26 -0.56 8.53
C GLU A 33 -5.70 -1.88 9.17
N MET A 34 -5.77 -2.93 8.35
CA MET A 34 -6.14 -4.27 8.77
C MET A 34 -5.05 -5.27 8.35
N GLY A 35 -4.40 -5.86 9.33
CA GLY A 35 -3.40 -6.91 9.15
C GLY A 35 -3.99 -8.29 9.35
N ALA A 36 -3.44 -9.29 8.66
CA ALA A 36 -3.82 -10.69 8.85
C ALA A 36 -2.61 -11.60 8.84
N SER A 37 -2.69 -12.63 9.64
CA SER A 37 -1.75 -13.76 9.69
C SER A 37 -2.43 -15.11 9.51
N HIS A 38 -3.76 -15.18 9.70
CA HIS A 38 -4.57 -16.40 9.55
C HIS A 38 -5.88 -16.12 8.79
N PRO A 39 -6.49 -17.16 8.19
CA PRO A 39 -7.84 -17.08 7.64
C PRO A 39 -8.85 -16.65 8.72
N GLY A 40 -9.74 -15.72 8.35
CA GLY A 40 -10.76 -15.16 9.25
C GLY A 40 -10.35 -13.85 9.93
N ASP A 41 -9.04 -13.51 9.98
CA ASP A 41 -8.58 -12.29 10.63
C ASP A 41 -9.19 -11.03 10.00
N ILE A 42 -9.17 -10.92 8.67
CA ILE A 42 -9.77 -9.75 7.98
C ILE A 42 -11.27 -9.70 8.18
N LYS A 43 -11.95 -10.86 8.16
CA LYS A 43 -13.38 -10.93 8.40
C LYS A 43 -13.75 -10.32 9.77
N GLU A 44 -13.06 -10.72 10.83
CA GLU A 44 -13.26 -10.16 12.17
C GLU A 44 -13.06 -8.63 12.18
N LEU A 45 -11.98 -8.16 11.56
CA LEU A 45 -11.63 -6.73 11.58
C LEU A 45 -12.63 -5.87 10.79
N VAL A 46 -13.13 -6.34 9.65
CA VAL A 46 -14.14 -5.60 8.87
C VAL A 46 -15.51 -5.60 9.55
N GLU A 47 -15.86 -6.67 10.28
CA GLU A 47 -17.08 -6.72 11.08
C GLU A 47 -17.04 -5.72 12.26
N ILE A 48 -15.84 -5.44 12.79
CA ILE A 48 -15.64 -4.43 13.84
C ILE A 48 -15.62 -3.01 13.27
N ALA A 49 -14.93 -2.80 12.15
CA ALA A 49 -14.73 -1.46 11.58
C ALA A 49 -15.87 -0.98 10.70
N GLU A 50 -16.68 -1.88 10.16
CA GLU A 50 -17.82 -1.60 9.26
C GLU A 50 -17.48 -0.60 8.13
N PRO A 51 -16.42 -0.86 7.31
CA PRO A 51 -15.99 0.10 6.31
C PRO A 51 -17.02 0.28 5.17
N ASP A 52 -17.10 1.50 4.65
CA ASP A 52 -17.83 1.84 3.43
C ASP A 52 -16.95 1.74 2.19
N TYR A 53 -15.64 1.89 2.38
CA TYR A 53 -14.62 1.84 1.34
C TYR A 53 -13.55 0.81 1.69
N GLY A 54 -12.98 0.16 0.68
CA GLY A 54 -11.91 -0.79 0.89
C GLY A 54 -10.82 -0.72 -0.16
N ILE A 55 -9.59 -1.02 0.26
CA ILE A 55 -8.47 -1.21 -0.62
C ILE A 55 -7.63 -2.40 -0.15
N ILE A 56 -7.30 -3.30 -1.06
CA ILE A 56 -6.25 -4.30 -0.87
C ILE A 56 -5.04 -3.82 -1.65
N THR A 57 -4.02 -3.35 -0.94
CA THR A 57 -2.83 -2.75 -1.56
C THR A 57 -2.03 -3.75 -2.38
N ASN A 58 -1.89 -4.97 -1.86
CA ASN A 58 -1.16 -6.05 -2.54
C ASN A 58 -1.55 -7.43 -2.00
N VAL A 59 -1.35 -8.46 -2.83
CA VAL A 59 -1.36 -9.88 -2.47
C VAL A 59 0.02 -10.46 -2.77
N GLY A 60 0.94 -10.32 -1.83
CA GLY A 60 2.31 -10.86 -1.90
C GLY A 60 2.45 -12.13 -1.08
N LYS A 61 3.53 -12.88 -1.31
CA LYS A 61 3.89 -14.08 -0.54
C LYS A 61 4.46 -13.69 0.83
N ALA A 62 3.60 -13.29 1.75
CA ALA A 62 3.93 -13.00 3.15
C ALA A 62 3.14 -13.93 4.06
N HIS A 63 3.69 -14.28 5.24
CA HIS A 63 3.03 -15.10 6.26
C HIS A 63 2.52 -16.45 5.72
N LEU A 64 3.26 -17.09 4.80
CA LEU A 64 2.86 -18.36 4.17
C LEU A 64 2.57 -19.46 5.18
N GLU A 65 3.26 -19.48 6.30
CA GLU A 65 3.03 -20.45 7.37
C GLU A 65 1.61 -20.34 7.95
N GLY A 66 1.12 -19.13 8.20
CA GLY A 66 -0.21 -18.91 8.77
C GLY A 66 -1.36 -19.10 7.77
N PHE A 67 -1.15 -18.78 6.51
CA PHE A 67 -2.16 -18.90 5.44
C PHE A 67 -2.16 -20.25 4.71
N GLY A 68 -1.12 -21.06 4.89
CA GLY A 68 -0.95 -22.37 4.28
C GLY A 68 -0.65 -22.36 2.77
N SER A 69 -1.07 -21.35 2.02
CA SER A 69 -0.82 -21.23 0.57
C SER A 69 -0.99 -19.77 0.10
N PHE A 70 -0.54 -19.50 -1.12
CA PHE A 70 -0.77 -18.19 -1.77
C PHE A 70 -2.27 -17.93 -2.02
N GLU A 71 -3.02 -18.96 -2.39
CA GLU A 71 -4.48 -18.89 -2.52
C GLU A 71 -5.14 -18.56 -1.17
N GLY A 72 -4.60 -19.08 -0.06
CA GLY A 72 -5.03 -18.75 1.29
C GLY A 72 -4.86 -17.25 1.59
N ILE A 73 -3.74 -16.65 1.18
CA ILE A 73 -3.51 -15.21 1.30
C ILE A 73 -4.55 -14.41 0.52
N ILE A 74 -4.79 -14.78 -0.75
CA ILE A 74 -5.78 -14.10 -1.61
C ILE A 74 -7.17 -14.20 -0.99
N LYS A 75 -7.55 -15.39 -0.52
CA LYS A 75 -8.86 -15.63 0.11
C LYS A 75 -9.02 -14.79 1.38
N THR A 76 -8.04 -14.80 2.28
CA THR A 76 -8.12 -14.05 3.54
C THR A 76 -8.20 -12.54 3.30
N LYS A 77 -7.34 -11.99 2.43
CA LYS A 77 -7.44 -10.57 2.08
C LYS A 77 -8.77 -10.26 1.38
N GLY A 78 -9.27 -11.20 0.58
CA GLY A 78 -10.57 -11.10 -0.10
C GLY A 78 -11.77 -11.06 0.85
N GLU A 79 -11.65 -11.46 2.12
CA GLU A 79 -12.71 -11.37 3.13
C GLU A 79 -13.23 -9.93 3.29
N MET A 80 -12.36 -8.91 3.07
CA MET A 80 -12.78 -7.51 2.99
C MET A 80 -13.77 -7.29 1.83
N TYR A 81 -13.48 -7.82 0.66
CA TYR A 81 -14.36 -7.69 -0.50
C TYR A 81 -15.66 -8.48 -0.31
N ASP A 82 -15.61 -9.63 0.36
CA ASP A 82 -16.81 -10.41 0.71
C ASP A 82 -17.73 -9.62 1.64
N TYR A 83 -17.17 -8.95 2.65
CA TYR A 83 -17.92 -8.05 3.52
C TYR A 83 -18.52 -6.88 2.74
N LEU A 84 -17.74 -6.17 1.93
CA LEU A 84 -18.21 -5.01 1.17
C LEU A 84 -19.31 -5.35 0.18
N ARG A 85 -19.36 -6.58 -0.37
CA ARG A 85 -20.48 -7.03 -1.21
C ARG A 85 -21.82 -7.07 -0.48
N THR A 86 -21.81 -7.19 0.84
CA THR A 86 -23.04 -7.15 1.65
C THR A 86 -23.56 -5.73 1.86
N ARG A 87 -22.76 -4.72 1.52
CA ARG A 87 -23.03 -3.30 1.71
C ARG A 87 -23.45 -2.65 0.39
N LYS A 88 -24.65 -2.09 0.33
CA LYS A 88 -25.27 -1.61 -0.92
C LYS A 88 -24.46 -0.52 -1.66
N GLU A 89 -23.78 0.35 -0.92
CA GLU A 89 -23.06 1.53 -1.47
C GLU A 89 -21.54 1.42 -1.32
N ALA A 90 -21.05 0.24 -0.97
CA ALA A 90 -19.62 0.04 -0.77
C ALA A 90 -18.84 0.19 -2.07
N THR A 91 -17.68 0.82 -1.97
CA THR A 91 -16.77 1.06 -3.09
C THR A 91 -15.39 0.53 -2.76
N ILE A 92 -14.72 -0.06 -3.73
CA ILE A 92 -13.32 -0.46 -3.60
C ILE A 92 -12.42 0.37 -4.50
N PHE A 93 -11.21 0.68 -3.99
CA PHE A 93 -10.11 1.16 -4.80
C PHE A 93 -9.27 -0.04 -5.22
N ILE A 94 -9.03 -0.21 -6.52
CA ILE A 94 -8.40 -1.43 -7.03
C ILE A 94 -7.21 -1.10 -7.94
N HIS A 95 -6.08 -1.75 -7.65
CA HIS A 95 -4.93 -1.74 -8.53
C HIS A 95 -5.19 -2.63 -9.75
N ASN A 96 -5.50 -2.00 -10.89
CA ASN A 96 -5.92 -2.69 -12.12
C ASN A 96 -4.85 -3.62 -12.69
N ASP A 97 -3.57 -3.30 -12.49
CA ASP A 97 -2.46 -4.11 -12.99
C ASP A 97 -2.23 -5.39 -12.18
N ASN A 98 -2.97 -5.57 -11.06
CA ASN A 98 -2.89 -6.77 -10.25
C ASN A 98 -3.96 -7.80 -10.65
N PRO A 99 -3.60 -8.90 -11.35
CA PRO A 99 -4.56 -9.86 -11.88
C PRO A 99 -5.29 -10.65 -10.79
N TYR A 100 -4.72 -10.79 -9.61
CA TYR A 100 -5.34 -11.49 -8.48
C TYR A 100 -6.47 -10.66 -7.87
N LEU A 101 -6.26 -9.35 -7.72
CA LEU A 101 -7.29 -8.44 -7.20
C LEU A 101 -8.46 -8.35 -8.16
N LYS A 102 -8.21 -8.26 -9.48
CA LYS A 102 -9.28 -8.26 -10.51
C LYS A 102 -10.19 -9.48 -10.39
N LYS A 103 -9.63 -10.66 -10.14
CA LYS A 103 -10.40 -11.91 -10.03
C LYS A 103 -11.37 -11.92 -8.85
N ILE A 104 -10.99 -11.31 -7.72
CA ILE A 104 -11.80 -11.31 -6.50
C ILE A 104 -12.71 -10.08 -6.35
N ALA A 105 -12.59 -9.08 -7.24
CA ALA A 105 -13.32 -7.81 -7.16
C ALA A 105 -14.71 -7.83 -7.84
N TYR A 106 -15.16 -8.97 -8.37
CA TYR A 106 -16.43 -9.07 -9.09
C TYR A 106 -17.61 -8.59 -8.23
N GLY A 107 -18.59 -7.93 -8.88
CA GLY A 107 -19.83 -7.49 -8.24
C GLY A 107 -19.69 -6.30 -7.28
N LEU A 108 -18.51 -5.66 -7.20
CA LEU A 108 -18.26 -4.46 -6.40
C LEU A 108 -18.18 -3.22 -7.30
N HIS A 109 -18.57 -2.07 -6.78
CA HIS A 109 -18.27 -0.79 -7.40
C HIS A 109 -16.79 -0.49 -7.26
N GLN A 110 -16.10 -0.23 -8.38
CA GLN A 110 -14.65 -0.17 -8.45
C GLN A 110 -14.16 1.20 -8.93
N ILE A 111 -13.25 1.79 -8.20
CA ILE A 111 -12.43 2.94 -8.62
C ILE A 111 -11.04 2.39 -8.95
N ALA A 112 -10.75 2.24 -10.24
CA ALA A 112 -9.56 1.55 -10.70
C ALA A 112 -8.40 2.52 -10.97
N TYR A 113 -7.20 2.12 -10.59
CA TYR A 113 -5.96 2.84 -10.87
C TYR A 113 -4.88 1.88 -11.36
N GLY A 114 -3.96 2.39 -12.15
CA GLY A 114 -2.87 1.58 -12.73
C GLY A 114 -2.16 2.26 -13.90
N SER A 115 -1.51 1.44 -14.74
CA SER A 115 -0.74 1.93 -15.88
C SER A 115 -1.54 2.05 -17.19
N GLU A 116 -2.73 1.44 -17.25
CA GLU A 116 -3.57 1.46 -18.44
C GLU A 116 -4.30 2.80 -18.61
N ASP A 117 -4.45 3.28 -19.85
CA ASP A 117 -5.28 4.45 -20.15
C ASP A 117 -6.77 4.16 -19.91
N GLY A 118 -7.53 5.22 -19.57
CA GLY A 118 -8.98 5.13 -19.33
C GLY A 118 -9.35 4.63 -17.93
N LEU A 119 -8.38 4.43 -17.03
CA LEU A 119 -8.62 4.22 -15.62
C LEU A 119 -8.94 5.54 -14.92
N TYR A 120 -9.64 5.46 -13.78
CA TYR A 120 -9.94 6.64 -12.96
C TYR A 120 -8.69 7.46 -12.65
N ILE A 121 -7.58 6.78 -12.28
CA ILE A 121 -6.24 7.35 -12.23
C ILE A 121 -5.30 6.46 -13.05
N ASN A 122 -4.63 7.06 -14.02
CA ASN A 122 -3.56 6.45 -14.78
C ASN A 122 -2.22 7.05 -14.33
N GLY A 123 -1.16 6.24 -14.29
CA GLY A 123 0.17 6.73 -13.96
C GLY A 123 1.29 5.79 -14.38
N HIS A 124 2.50 6.32 -14.43
CA HIS A 124 3.71 5.56 -14.75
C HIS A 124 4.94 6.16 -14.08
N VAL A 125 5.94 5.32 -13.85
CA VAL A 125 7.22 5.72 -13.26
C VAL A 125 8.05 6.44 -14.31
N THR A 126 8.60 7.60 -13.95
CA THR A 126 9.53 8.39 -14.77
C THR A 126 10.96 8.37 -14.23
N GLY A 127 11.16 8.00 -12.97
CA GLY A 127 12.49 7.87 -12.36
C GLY A 127 12.47 7.19 -10.98
N ASN A 128 13.61 6.63 -10.57
CA ASN A 128 13.74 5.95 -9.27
C ASN A 128 15.16 6.04 -8.64
N SER A 129 15.91 7.10 -8.95
CA SER A 129 17.31 7.22 -8.48
C SER A 129 17.59 8.55 -7.77
N PRO A 130 17.70 8.57 -6.44
CA PRO A 130 17.43 7.50 -5.47
C PRO A 130 15.94 7.38 -5.15
N TYR A 131 15.15 8.41 -5.43
CA TYR A 131 13.74 8.50 -5.08
C TYR A 131 12.84 8.22 -6.27
N LEU A 132 11.69 7.63 -5.98
CA LEU A 132 10.63 7.40 -6.94
C LEU A 132 10.09 8.73 -7.46
N THR A 133 10.13 8.89 -8.78
CA THR A 133 9.46 9.95 -9.54
C THR A 133 8.45 9.30 -10.46
N PHE A 134 7.25 9.83 -10.50
CA PHE A 134 6.19 9.29 -11.34
C PHE A 134 5.28 10.41 -11.85
N GLU A 135 4.56 10.11 -12.90
CA GLU A 135 3.51 10.95 -13.45
C GLU A 135 2.16 10.27 -13.32
N TRP A 136 1.11 11.07 -13.10
CA TRP A 136 -0.27 10.60 -13.03
C TRP A 136 -1.24 11.59 -13.66
N LYS A 137 -2.39 11.10 -14.10
CA LYS A 137 -3.52 11.92 -14.58
C LYS A 137 -4.84 11.22 -14.29
N THR A 138 -5.93 11.96 -14.35
CA THR A 138 -7.29 11.40 -14.43
C THR A 138 -7.63 10.99 -15.88
N ASP A 139 -8.68 10.22 -16.05
CA ASP A 139 -9.22 9.85 -17.37
C ASP A 139 -9.68 11.07 -18.22
N ASN A 140 -10.04 12.18 -17.55
CA ASN A 140 -10.52 13.41 -18.19
C ASN A 140 -9.43 14.45 -18.45
N GLU A 141 -8.20 14.20 -18.01
CA GLU A 141 -7.08 15.13 -18.18
C GLU A 141 -6.17 14.72 -19.35
N SER A 142 -5.70 15.73 -20.08
CA SER A 142 -4.70 15.55 -21.15
C SER A 142 -3.26 15.68 -20.67
N LYS A 143 -3.04 16.30 -19.51
CA LYS A 143 -1.72 16.55 -18.95
C LYS A 143 -1.48 15.69 -17.73
N TYR A 144 -0.24 15.24 -17.59
CA TYR A 144 0.23 14.53 -16.42
C TYR A 144 0.69 15.51 -15.34
N HIS A 145 0.45 15.12 -14.08
CA HIS A 145 1.05 15.68 -12.89
C HIS A 145 2.33 14.90 -12.58
N GLU A 146 3.44 15.59 -12.40
CA GLU A 146 4.71 14.96 -12.01
C GLU A 146 4.92 15.09 -10.51
N VAL A 147 5.29 13.98 -9.86
CA VAL A 147 5.58 13.93 -8.43
C VAL A 147 6.93 13.28 -8.19
N GLN A 148 7.86 14.04 -7.61
CA GLN A 148 9.09 13.52 -7.05
C GLN A 148 8.89 13.26 -5.55
N THR A 149 8.90 11.99 -5.15
CA THR A 149 8.69 11.58 -3.77
C THR A 149 10.02 11.49 -2.99
N ARG A 150 9.92 11.09 -1.70
CA ARG A 150 11.06 10.63 -0.88
C ARG A 150 10.98 9.13 -0.61
N LEU A 151 10.20 8.41 -1.39
CA LEU A 151 10.12 6.96 -1.36
C LEU A 151 11.25 6.36 -2.19
N ILE A 152 11.82 5.27 -1.74
CA ILE A 152 12.88 4.55 -2.45
C ILE A 152 12.27 3.31 -3.10
N GLY A 153 12.57 3.13 -4.39
CA GLY A 153 12.18 1.96 -5.15
C GLY A 153 10.82 2.08 -5.83
N GLU A 154 10.81 1.57 -7.04
CA GLU A 154 9.65 1.56 -7.94
C GLU A 154 8.47 0.75 -7.38
N TYR A 155 8.74 -0.24 -6.52
CA TYR A 155 7.71 -1.02 -5.85
C TYR A 155 6.77 -0.21 -4.94
N ASN A 156 7.13 1.04 -4.61
CA ASN A 156 6.26 1.98 -3.91
C ASN A 156 5.29 2.72 -4.84
N PHE A 157 5.47 2.64 -6.15
CA PHE A 157 4.61 3.33 -7.11
C PHE A 157 3.14 2.95 -6.98
N PRO A 158 2.74 1.66 -6.90
CA PRO A 158 1.33 1.32 -6.71
C PRO A 158 0.73 1.90 -5.43
N ASN A 159 1.52 2.00 -4.36
CA ASN A 159 1.07 2.58 -3.09
C ASN A 159 0.89 4.10 -3.20
N ALA A 160 1.81 4.78 -3.87
CA ALA A 160 1.70 6.21 -4.14
C ALA A 160 0.49 6.52 -5.03
N LEU A 161 0.29 5.71 -6.10
CA LEU A 161 -0.85 5.87 -7.00
C LEU A 161 -2.19 5.58 -6.31
N ALA A 162 -2.23 4.62 -5.37
CA ALA A 162 -3.38 4.39 -4.51
C ALA A 162 -3.73 5.63 -3.67
N ALA A 163 -2.71 6.28 -3.09
CA ALA A 163 -2.92 7.50 -2.31
C ALA A 163 -3.43 8.67 -3.18
N VAL A 164 -2.91 8.82 -4.41
CA VAL A 164 -3.45 9.75 -5.41
C VAL A 164 -4.93 9.48 -5.65
N THR A 165 -5.27 8.22 -5.94
CA THR A 165 -6.62 7.79 -6.28
C THR A 165 -7.62 8.10 -5.17
N ILE A 166 -7.28 7.74 -3.94
CA ILE A 166 -8.12 7.98 -2.77
C ILE A 166 -8.24 9.49 -2.51
N GLY A 167 -7.13 10.23 -2.53
CA GLY A 167 -7.16 11.68 -2.34
C GLY A 167 -8.05 12.38 -3.36
N HIS A 168 -7.88 12.06 -4.64
CA HIS A 168 -8.66 12.64 -5.72
C HIS A 168 -10.15 12.26 -5.62
N PHE A 169 -10.46 11.00 -5.31
CA PHE A 169 -11.84 10.53 -5.14
C PHE A 169 -12.58 11.30 -4.04
N PHE A 170 -11.91 11.62 -2.94
CA PHE A 170 -12.46 12.44 -1.86
C PHE A 170 -12.34 13.95 -2.11
N GLY A 171 -12.00 14.40 -3.31
CA GLY A 171 -12.00 15.81 -3.70
C GLY A 171 -10.82 16.61 -3.19
N VAL A 172 -9.69 15.98 -2.93
CA VAL A 172 -8.43 16.71 -2.66
C VAL A 172 -7.89 17.23 -3.99
N GLU A 173 -7.61 18.53 -4.04
CA GLU A 173 -7.02 19.16 -5.23
C GLU A 173 -5.70 18.52 -5.63
N PRO A 174 -5.43 18.33 -6.95
CA PRO A 174 -4.22 17.68 -7.45
C PRO A 174 -2.92 18.22 -6.87
N GLU A 175 -2.77 19.54 -6.81
CA GLU A 175 -1.56 20.19 -6.29
C GLU A 175 -1.32 19.88 -4.79
N LYS A 176 -2.40 19.65 -4.04
CA LYS A 176 -2.30 19.27 -2.63
C LYS A 176 -1.90 17.81 -2.47
N ILE A 177 -2.39 16.95 -3.37
CA ILE A 177 -1.99 15.52 -3.45
C ILE A 177 -0.50 15.45 -3.75
N ASP A 178 -0.04 16.13 -4.81
CA ASP A 178 1.35 16.15 -5.25
C ASP A 178 2.28 16.67 -4.14
N LYS A 179 1.91 17.77 -3.50
CA LYS A 179 2.66 18.33 -2.38
C LYS A 179 2.74 17.38 -1.17
N ALA A 180 1.65 16.69 -0.86
CA ALA A 180 1.62 15.74 0.25
C ALA A 180 2.54 14.54 -0.02
N LEU A 181 2.51 13.98 -1.22
CA LEU A 181 3.36 12.87 -1.62
C LEU A 181 4.84 13.27 -1.71
N ALA A 182 5.15 14.44 -2.27
CA ALA A 182 6.51 14.97 -2.33
C ALA A 182 7.08 15.28 -0.93
N GLY A 183 6.23 15.67 0.01
CA GLY A 183 6.61 15.98 1.39
C GLY A 183 6.70 14.76 2.31
N TYR A 184 6.09 13.65 1.95
CA TYR A 184 6.05 12.46 2.79
C TYR A 184 7.44 11.81 2.93
N THR A 185 7.86 11.59 4.15
CA THR A 185 9.13 10.90 4.47
C THR A 185 8.83 9.68 5.33
N PRO A 186 9.16 8.45 4.88
CA PRO A 186 9.00 7.24 5.69
C PRO A 186 9.77 7.35 7.01
N GLN A 187 9.14 6.91 8.12
CA GLN A 187 9.74 6.93 9.46
C GLN A 187 9.74 5.54 10.13
N ASN A 188 9.30 4.53 9.42
CA ASN A 188 9.04 3.18 9.94
C ASN A 188 10.11 2.15 9.56
N ASN A 189 11.32 2.58 9.23
CA ASN A 189 12.41 1.72 8.72
C ASN A 189 12.04 0.91 7.46
N CYS A 190 11.04 1.36 6.69
CA CYS A 190 10.71 0.80 5.39
C CYS A 190 11.27 1.73 4.30
N SER A 191 12.24 1.24 3.53
CA SER A 191 12.82 1.97 2.40
C SER A 191 13.26 3.41 2.73
N GLN A 192 13.87 3.59 3.89
CA GLN A 192 14.31 4.89 4.39
C GLN A 192 15.76 5.16 4.00
N LEU A 193 16.02 6.31 3.35
CA LEU A 193 17.39 6.77 3.10
C LEU A 193 17.90 7.59 4.27
N LYS A 194 19.07 7.21 4.79
CA LYS A 194 19.79 7.93 5.85
C LYS A 194 21.22 8.20 5.42
N LYS A 195 21.61 9.46 5.40
CA LYS A 195 23.00 9.86 5.20
C LYS A 195 23.73 9.93 6.54
N THR A 196 24.90 9.33 6.61
CA THR A 196 25.87 9.47 7.71
C THR A 196 27.06 10.30 7.23
N ALA A 197 28.10 10.46 8.07
CA ALA A 197 29.31 11.18 7.67
C ALA A 197 30.01 10.52 6.46
N ASP A 198 30.04 9.17 6.43
CA ASP A 198 30.84 8.43 5.46
C ASP A 198 30.01 7.55 4.51
N ASN A 199 28.72 7.33 4.82
CA ASN A 199 27.90 6.38 4.09
C ASN A 199 26.49 6.89 3.82
N THR A 200 25.88 6.36 2.76
CA THR A 200 24.45 6.46 2.51
C THR A 200 23.83 5.10 2.81
N LEU A 201 22.91 5.04 3.77
CA LEU A 201 22.22 3.83 4.18
C LEU A 201 20.81 3.81 3.58
N ILE A 202 20.41 2.67 3.05
CA ILE A 202 19.01 2.35 2.76
C ILE A 202 18.55 1.36 3.81
N ILE A 203 17.65 1.80 4.67
CA ILE A 203 17.14 1.00 5.78
C ILE A 203 15.80 0.44 5.37
N ASP A 204 15.73 -0.88 5.22
CA ASP A 204 14.50 -1.63 4.90
C ASP A 204 14.43 -2.83 5.86
N ALA A 205 14.18 -2.52 7.13
CA ALA A 205 14.35 -3.44 8.24
C ALA A 205 13.06 -3.66 9.06
N TYR A 206 11.89 -3.38 8.47
CA TYR A 206 10.61 -3.56 9.15
C TYR A 206 10.19 -5.03 9.18
N ASN A 207 10.19 -5.68 8.04
CA ASN A 207 9.91 -7.10 7.88
C ASN A 207 10.57 -7.63 6.60
N ALA A 208 10.89 -8.93 6.57
CA ALA A 208 11.50 -9.58 5.43
C ALA A 208 10.63 -10.74 4.95
N ASN A 209 10.22 -10.69 3.68
CA ASN A 209 9.56 -11.77 2.96
C ASN A 209 10.10 -11.86 1.52
N PRO A 210 9.92 -12.98 0.81
CA PRO A 210 10.50 -13.15 -0.53
C PRO A 210 10.16 -12.04 -1.50
N THR A 211 8.92 -11.55 -1.49
CA THR A 211 8.46 -10.50 -2.41
C THR A 211 9.11 -9.16 -2.11
N SER A 212 9.10 -8.72 -0.84
CA SER A 212 9.70 -7.44 -0.44
C SER A 212 11.21 -7.45 -0.59
N MET A 213 11.89 -8.56 -0.22
CA MET A 213 13.33 -8.71 -0.34
C MET A 213 13.78 -8.69 -1.80
N MET A 214 13.08 -9.40 -2.69
CA MET A 214 13.39 -9.39 -4.12
C MET A 214 13.26 -7.98 -4.70
N ALA A 215 12.20 -7.26 -4.36
CA ALA A 215 11.96 -5.90 -4.82
C ALA A 215 13.06 -4.94 -4.32
N SER A 216 13.40 -5.00 -3.03
CA SER A 216 14.42 -4.16 -2.40
C SER A 216 15.82 -4.43 -2.96
N ILE A 217 16.23 -5.70 -3.07
CA ILE A 217 17.53 -6.11 -3.63
C ILE A 217 17.62 -5.72 -5.11
N SER A 218 16.57 -5.93 -5.90
CA SER A 218 16.54 -5.55 -7.32
C SER A 218 16.69 -4.04 -7.49
N ASN A 219 16.00 -3.24 -6.67
CA ASN A 219 16.15 -1.80 -6.67
C ASN A 219 17.60 -1.40 -6.31
N PHE A 220 18.16 -1.96 -5.23
CA PHE A 220 19.52 -1.67 -4.79
C PHE A 220 20.57 -2.05 -5.85
N ARG A 221 20.35 -3.17 -6.56
CA ARG A 221 21.22 -3.58 -7.69
C ARG A 221 21.29 -2.52 -8.78
N ASN A 222 20.15 -1.88 -9.09
CA ASN A 222 20.03 -0.92 -10.18
C ASN A 222 20.49 0.50 -9.80
N MET A 223 20.66 0.79 -8.51
CA MET A 223 21.15 2.10 -8.05
C MET A 223 22.58 2.32 -8.48
N GLN A 224 22.93 3.54 -8.86
CA GLN A 224 24.30 3.94 -9.20
C GLN A 224 25.07 4.30 -7.93
N ALA A 225 26.14 3.56 -7.66
CA ALA A 225 27.10 3.84 -6.59
C ALA A 225 28.41 3.12 -6.89
N GLU A 226 29.56 3.74 -6.53
CA GLU A 226 30.88 3.15 -6.74
C GLU A 226 31.09 1.88 -5.92
N ASN A 227 30.71 1.92 -4.64
CA ASN A 227 30.80 0.80 -3.72
C ASN A 227 29.44 0.51 -3.12
N LYS A 228 28.99 -0.74 -3.18
CA LYS A 228 27.72 -1.19 -2.63
C LYS A 228 27.92 -2.38 -1.70
N MET A 229 27.28 -2.35 -0.55
CA MET A 229 27.27 -3.44 0.42
C MET A 229 25.85 -3.75 0.84
N LEU A 230 25.49 -5.02 0.89
CA LEU A 230 24.23 -5.52 1.42
C LEU A 230 24.45 -6.16 2.79
N ILE A 231 23.58 -5.83 3.74
CA ILE A 231 23.48 -6.53 5.03
C ILE A 231 22.08 -7.09 5.08
N LEU A 232 21.95 -8.41 5.02
CA LEU A 232 20.68 -9.11 4.94
C LEU A 232 20.46 -9.91 6.21
N GLY A 233 19.23 -9.88 6.71
CA GLY A 233 18.75 -10.74 7.81
C GLY A 233 17.96 -11.93 7.30
N ASP A 234 17.66 -12.86 8.20
CA ASP A 234 16.85 -14.04 7.91
C ASP A 234 15.38 -13.69 7.67
N MET A 235 14.72 -14.49 6.83
CA MET A 235 13.27 -14.47 6.64
C MET A 235 12.65 -15.59 7.46
N ARG A 236 11.91 -15.24 8.53
CA ARG A 236 11.47 -16.21 9.54
C ARG A 236 10.06 -16.78 9.32
N GLU A 237 9.23 -16.23 8.47
CA GLU A 237 7.82 -16.61 8.36
C GLU A 237 7.51 -17.46 7.10
N LEU A 238 8.50 -18.21 6.63
CA LEU A 238 8.38 -19.03 5.41
C LEU A 238 7.87 -20.45 5.67
N GLY A 239 7.81 -20.89 6.92
CA GLY A 239 7.39 -22.25 7.27
C GLY A 239 8.29 -23.28 6.62
N LYS A 240 7.70 -24.22 5.87
CA LYS A 240 8.42 -25.30 5.17
C LYS A 240 9.25 -24.83 3.98
N ASP A 241 9.11 -23.59 3.54
CA ASP A 241 9.81 -23.00 2.40
C ASP A 241 11.05 -22.16 2.84
N SER A 242 11.43 -22.25 4.12
CA SER A 242 12.59 -21.56 4.68
C SER A 242 13.91 -22.27 4.42
#